data_65640aff2af84e074888c8ac83eadd95
#
_entry.id   65640aff2af84e074888c8ac83eadd95
#
_cell.length_a   1.000
_cell.length_b   1.000
_cell.length_c   1.000
_cell.angle_alpha   90.00
_cell.angle_beta   90.00
_cell.angle_gamma   90.00
#
_symmetry.space_group_name_H-M   'P 1'
#
loop_
_entity.id
_entity.type
_entity.pdbx_description
1 polymer ?
#
loop_
_entity_poly.entity_id
_entity_poly.type
_entity_poly.pdbx_seq_one_letter_code
_entity_poly.pdbx_strand_id
1 'polypeptide(L)'
;MMKKGFITLIIIGILLIGVALFIDFKSKSIQDDLVQKYEEKMYSNSSVNYSIPEKTENTEKKDTFTQPNNNKKNEKNDVIGILEIDSIGVKAPIVLGEENLDYVVAKYRSSSDFGELGNVILAAHNNMRGSIFRNLHKLKIGSTVKIISDNKELEYKITNRYIVEPNDTSKINFSNDKKEITLITCINHAKQRLILNGELINFNLVLKIK
;
A
#
# COMPACT_ATOMS: atom_id res chain seq x y z
N MET A 1 -29.54 -3.66 -45.60
CA MET A 1 -29.21 -2.61 -44.61
C MET A 1 -28.77 -3.18 -43.24
N MET A 2 -29.26 -4.34 -42.80
CA MET A 2 -28.91 -4.97 -41.47
C MET A 2 -27.43 -5.27 -41.29
N LYS A 3 -26.68 -5.70 -42.33
CA LYS A 3 -25.25 -6.05 -42.19
C LYS A 3 -24.32 -4.89 -41.82
N LYS A 4 -24.62 -3.66 -42.24
CA LYS A 4 -23.80 -2.47 -41.90
C LYS A 4 -23.94 -2.08 -40.45
N GLY A 5 -25.14 -2.14 -39.84
CA GLY A 5 -25.38 -1.84 -38.43
C GLY A 5 -24.72 -2.85 -37.49
N PHE A 6 -24.68 -4.14 -37.89
CA PHE A 6 -24.00 -5.17 -37.11
C PHE A 6 -22.48 -4.97 -37.04
N ILE A 7 -21.86 -4.60 -38.16
CA ILE A 7 -20.42 -4.29 -38.22
C ILE A 7 -20.08 -3.07 -37.35
N THR A 8 -20.92 -2.05 -37.37
CA THR A 8 -20.71 -0.84 -36.52
C THR A 8 -20.76 -1.17 -35.03
N LEU A 9 -21.68 -2.03 -34.59
CA LEU A 9 -21.76 -2.49 -33.23
C LEU A 9 -20.51 -3.27 -32.75
N ILE A 10 -19.98 -4.13 -33.63
CA ILE A 10 -18.74 -4.87 -33.37
C ILE A 10 -17.56 -3.91 -33.21
N ILE A 11 -17.43 -2.92 -34.10
CA ILE A 11 -16.34 -1.93 -34.01
C ILE A 11 -16.42 -1.12 -32.70
N ILE A 12 -17.63 -0.70 -32.33
CA ILE A 12 -17.85 0.01 -31.04
C ILE A 12 -17.47 -0.88 -29.86
N GLY A 13 -17.85 -2.16 -29.88
CA GLY A 13 -17.50 -3.13 -28.83
C GLY A 13 -15.98 -3.31 -28.68
N ILE A 14 -15.26 -3.45 -29.79
CA ILE A 14 -13.79 -3.57 -29.80
C ILE A 14 -13.15 -2.28 -29.27
N LEU A 15 -13.65 -1.11 -29.66
CA LEU A 15 -13.15 0.17 -29.19
C LEU A 15 -13.32 0.33 -27.68
N LEU A 16 -14.49 -0.04 -27.13
CA LEU A 16 -14.75 0.00 -25.68
C LEU A 16 -13.83 -0.93 -24.91
N ILE A 17 -13.58 -2.14 -25.43
CA ILE A 17 -12.62 -3.08 -24.83
C ILE A 17 -11.21 -2.49 -24.87
N GLY A 18 -10.79 -1.89 -25.99
CA GLY A 18 -9.49 -1.23 -26.10
C GLY A 18 -9.29 -0.10 -25.11
N VAL A 19 -10.32 0.74 -24.89
CA VAL A 19 -10.30 1.80 -23.89
C VAL A 19 -10.19 1.24 -22.48
N ALA A 20 -10.94 0.18 -22.15
CA ALA A 20 -10.87 -0.44 -20.83
C ALA A 20 -9.48 -1.01 -20.53
N LEU A 21 -8.89 -1.73 -21.49
CA LEU A 21 -7.52 -2.26 -21.36
C LEU A 21 -6.47 -1.16 -21.23
N PHE A 22 -6.64 -0.05 -21.97
CA PHE A 22 -5.73 1.09 -21.87
C PHE A 22 -5.78 1.75 -20.49
N ILE A 23 -6.97 1.90 -19.90
CA ILE A 23 -7.14 2.46 -18.55
C ILE A 23 -6.48 1.55 -17.51
N ASP A 24 -6.69 0.23 -17.59
CA ASP A 24 -6.08 -0.74 -16.67
C ASP A 24 -4.55 -0.75 -16.80
N PHE A 25 -4.01 -0.69 -18.01
CA PHE A 25 -2.58 -0.60 -18.28
C PHE A 25 -1.96 0.67 -17.71
N LYS A 26 -2.57 1.83 -17.96
CA LYS A 26 -2.10 3.12 -17.44
C LYS A 26 -2.13 3.14 -15.90
N SER A 27 -3.16 2.58 -15.31
CA SER A 27 -3.30 2.46 -13.86
C SER A 27 -2.16 1.65 -13.24
N LYS A 28 -1.84 0.50 -13.82
CA LYS A 28 -0.75 -0.35 -13.37
C LYS A 28 0.61 0.34 -13.55
N SER A 29 0.84 1.01 -14.67
CA SER A 29 2.08 1.75 -14.92
C SER A 29 2.36 2.83 -13.86
N ILE A 30 1.33 3.54 -13.38
CA ILE A 30 1.47 4.53 -12.31
C ILE A 30 1.84 3.85 -10.99
N GLN A 31 1.22 2.72 -10.66
CA GLN A 31 1.52 1.96 -9.44
C GLN A 31 2.96 1.43 -9.46
N ASP A 32 3.37 0.83 -10.58
CA ASP A 32 4.71 0.27 -10.76
C ASP A 32 5.80 1.36 -10.66
N ASP A 33 5.58 2.56 -11.23
CA ASP A 33 6.51 3.70 -11.13
C ASP A 33 6.66 4.17 -9.67
N LEU A 34 5.58 4.25 -8.91
CA LEU A 34 5.63 4.62 -7.49
C LEU A 34 6.35 3.56 -6.64
N VAL A 35 6.09 2.29 -6.90
CA VAL A 35 6.76 1.17 -6.23
C VAL A 35 8.25 1.19 -6.51
N GLN A 36 8.64 1.33 -7.79
CA GLN A 36 10.04 1.36 -8.20
C GLN A 36 10.80 2.52 -7.55
N LYS A 37 10.23 3.72 -7.53
CA LYS A 37 10.83 4.90 -6.87
C LYS A 37 11.04 4.68 -5.38
N TYR A 38 10.10 4.01 -4.71
CA TYR A 38 10.25 3.69 -3.29
C TYR A 38 11.36 2.64 -3.07
N GLU A 39 11.41 1.60 -3.89
CA GLU A 39 12.46 0.59 -3.84
C GLU A 39 13.85 1.23 -4.06
N GLU A 40 14.01 2.10 -5.05
CA GLU A 40 15.25 2.83 -5.31
C GLU A 40 15.67 3.71 -4.12
N LYS A 41 14.72 4.41 -3.48
CA LYS A 41 14.97 5.21 -2.28
C LYS A 41 15.44 4.33 -1.11
N MET A 42 14.83 3.17 -0.90
CA MET A 42 15.29 2.21 0.13
C MET A 42 16.71 1.73 -0.12
N TYR A 43 17.06 1.45 -1.39
CA TYR A 43 18.44 1.04 -1.76
C TYR A 43 19.48 2.14 -1.52
N SER A 44 19.17 3.39 -1.87
CA SER A 44 20.09 4.50 -1.70
C SER A 44 20.37 4.81 -0.23
N ASN A 45 19.37 4.71 0.62
CA ASN A 45 19.52 4.93 2.07
C ASN A 45 20.29 3.81 2.78
N SER A 46 20.23 2.58 2.26
CA SER A 46 20.98 1.44 2.81
C SER A 46 22.48 1.51 2.53
N SER A 47 22.91 2.23 1.49
CA SER A 47 24.31 2.37 1.10
C SER A 47 25.08 3.45 1.87
N VAL A 48 24.40 4.34 2.58
CA VAL A 48 25.03 5.47 3.30
C VAL A 48 25.46 5.10 4.74
N ASN A 49 24.99 4.00 5.32
CA ASN A 49 25.23 3.63 6.72
C ASN A 49 26.41 2.68 6.97
N TYR A 50 27.34 2.50 6.02
CA TYR A 50 28.56 1.72 6.24
C TYR A 50 29.82 2.57 6.04
N SER A 51 30.00 3.58 6.88
CA SER A 51 31.30 4.18 7.13
C SER A 51 31.75 3.71 8.52
N ILE A 52 32.70 2.79 8.56
CA ILE A 52 33.42 2.39 9.77
C ILE A 52 34.07 3.66 10.35
N PRO A 53 33.84 4.02 11.63
CA PRO A 53 34.60 5.12 12.24
C PRO A 53 36.02 4.64 12.50
N GLU A 54 36.95 5.10 11.68
CA GLU A 54 38.38 5.05 11.96
C GLU A 54 38.64 6.00 13.13
N LYS A 55 39.20 5.44 14.19
CA LYS A 55 39.51 6.08 15.44
C LYS A 55 40.66 7.08 15.24
N THR A 56 40.39 8.36 15.33
CA THR A 56 41.44 9.35 15.59
C THR A 56 40.98 10.34 16.63
N GLU A 57 41.81 10.46 17.64
CA GLU A 57 41.67 11.26 18.85
C GLU A 57 41.88 12.77 18.57
N ASN A 58 41.20 13.57 19.41
CA ASN A 58 41.46 14.97 19.80
C ASN A 58 41.04 16.14 18.88
N THR A 59 40.14 16.96 19.30
CA THR A 59 40.26 18.29 19.94
C THR A 59 39.12 19.24 19.54
N GLU A 60 38.49 19.78 20.59
CA GLU A 60 37.79 21.07 20.74
C GLU A 60 36.54 21.47 19.94
N LYS A 61 35.52 21.65 20.74
CA LYS A 61 34.30 22.50 20.71
C LYS A 61 34.22 23.55 19.60
N LYS A 62 33.12 23.49 18.84
CA LYS A 62 32.32 24.68 18.52
C LYS A 62 30.86 24.29 18.28
N ASP A 63 29.99 24.72 19.18
CA ASP A 63 28.54 24.65 19.07
C ASP A 63 28.12 25.41 17.78
N THR A 64 27.54 24.68 16.84
CA THR A 64 26.74 25.30 15.77
C THR A 64 25.45 24.50 15.67
N PHE A 65 24.42 25.07 16.27
CA PHE A 65 23.02 24.66 16.17
C PHE A 65 22.61 24.76 14.72
N THR A 66 22.66 23.65 13.99
CA THR A 66 22.09 23.59 12.64
C THR A 66 20.61 23.29 12.79
N GLN A 67 19.79 24.29 12.48
CA GLN A 67 18.34 24.16 12.42
C GLN A 67 17.97 23.03 11.44
N PRO A 68 16.92 22.25 11.73
CA PRO A 68 16.38 21.29 10.76
C PRO A 68 15.82 22.07 9.58
N ASN A 69 16.35 21.79 8.43
CA ASN A 69 15.94 22.37 7.15
C ASN A 69 14.49 21.95 6.85
N ASN A 70 13.54 22.82 7.17
CA ASN A 70 12.13 22.71 6.88
C ASN A 70 11.89 22.86 5.36
N ASN A 71 12.35 21.92 4.57
CA ASN A 71 11.80 21.71 3.24
C ASN A 71 10.52 20.86 3.38
N LYS A 72 9.44 21.51 3.74
CA LYS A 72 8.06 21.02 3.66
C LYS A 72 7.67 20.91 2.19
N LYS A 73 8.24 19.93 1.48
CA LYS A 73 7.94 19.57 0.12
C LYS A 73 6.88 18.46 0.18
N ASN A 74 5.62 18.85 -0.06
CA ASN A 74 4.47 18.00 -0.41
C ASN A 74 4.44 16.59 0.22
N GLU A 75 4.15 16.49 1.51
CA GLU A 75 3.90 15.22 2.23
C GLU A 75 2.67 14.43 1.70
N LYS A 76 1.95 14.97 0.72
CA LYS A 76 0.64 14.46 0.29
C LYS A 76 0.69 13.18 -0.53
N ASN A 77 1.88 12.73 -0.99
CA ASN A 77 2.03 11.55 -1.84
C ASN A 77 3.33 10.74 -1.59
N ASP A 78 3.99 10.92 -0.44
CA ASP A 78 5.18 10.13 -0.17
C ASP A 78 4.79 8.68 0.13
N VAL A 79 5.36 7.76 -0.66
CA VAL A 79 5.21 6.33 -0.42
C VAL A 79 5.97 5.96 0.86
N ILE A 80 5.27 5.32 1.80
CA ILE A 80 5.79 4.91 3.11
C ILE A 80 6.00 3.39 3.20
N GLY A 81 5.58 2.64 2.17
CA GLY A 81 5.73 1.19 2.11
C GLY A 81 5.11 0.60 0.86
N ILE A 82 5.26 -0.70 0.70
CA ILE A 82 4.67 -1.50 -0.38
C ILE A 82 3.80 -2.58 0.25
N LEU A 83 2.57 -2.73 -0.25
CA LEU A 83 1.69 -3.84 0.06
C LEU A 83 1.83 -4.92 -1.00
N GLU A 84 2.08 -6.16 -0.59
CA GLU A 84 2.09 -7.33 -1.48
C GLU A 84 1.08 -8.38 -0.98
N ILE A 85 0.24 -8.88 -1.91
CA ILE A 85 -0.70 -9.99 -1.67
C ILE A 85 -0.65 -10.90 -2.89
N ASP A 86 0.29 -11.83 -2.90
CA ASP A 86 0.62 -12.68 -4.04
C ASP A 86 -0.59 -13.49 -4.55
N SER A 87 -1.41 -14.01 -3.62
CA SER A 87 -2.56 -14.86 -3.96
C SER A 87 -3.64 -14.17 -4.80
N ILE A 88 -3.64 -12.84 -4.87
CA ILE A 88 -4.56 -12.04 -5.69
C ILE A 88 -3.84 -11.06 -6.63
N GLY A 89 -2.51 -11.17 -6.74
CA GLY A 89 -1.67 -10.38 -7.63
C GLY A 89 -1.61 -8.89 -7.30
N VAL A 90 -1.64 -8.53 -6.02
CA VAL A 90 -1.48 -7.13 -5.57
C VAL A 90 -0.03 -6.87 -5.23
N LYS A 91 0.55 -5.85 -5.85
CA LYS A 91 1.77 -5.16 -5.43
C LYS A 91 1.51 -3.66 -5.62
N ALA A 92 1.43 -2.89 -4.54
CA ALA A 92 0.97 -1.51 -4.60
C ALA A 92 1.65 -0.62 -3.56
N PRO A 93 1.87 0.68 -3.90
CA PRO A 93 2.45 1.63 -2.97
C PRO A 93 1.45 1.99 -1.86
N ILE A 94 1.98 2.14 -0.64
CA ILE A 94 1.22 2.63 0.52
C ILE A 94 1.61 4.09 0.77
N VAL A 95 0.62 4.95 0.97
CA VAL A 95 0.80 6.35 1.37
C VAL A 95 0.09 6.62 2.70
N LEU A 96 0.52 7.65 3.41
CA LEU A 96 -0.12 8.06 4.65
C LEU A 96 -1.30 9.00 4.37
N GLY A 97 -2.47 8.69 4.94
CA GLY A 97 -3.67 9.54 4.87
C GLY A 97 -4.71 9.05 3.85
N GLU A 98 -5.96 9.30 4.18
CA GLU A 98 -7.14 8.82 3.48
C GLU A 98 -7.64 9.77 2.39
N GLU A 99 -6.97 10.90 2.19
CA GLU A 99 -7.42 11.98 1.32
C GLU A 99 -7.31 11.64 -0.17
N ASN A 100 -6.42 10.72 -0.51
CA ASN A 100 -6.23 10.28 -1.90
C ASN A 100 -5.99 8.76 -1.96
N LEU A 101 -6.95 8.05 -2.53
CA LEU A 101 -6.89 6.61 -2.76
C LEU A 101 -6.62 6.27 -4.24
N ASP A 102 -6.37 7.28 -5.08
CA ASP A 102 -6.15 7.08 -6.50
C ASP A 102 -4.79 6.39 -6.72
N TYR A 103 -4.81 5.17 -7.23
CA TYR A 103 -3.63 4.35 -7.58
C TYR A 103 -2.75 3.92 -6.40
N VAL A 104 -3.14 4.18 -5.16
CA VAL A 104 -2.38 3.87 -3.94
C VAL A 104 -3.25 3.14 -2.92
N VAL A 105 -2.59 2.53 -1.94
CA VAL A 105 -3.19 2.04 -0.70
C VAL A 105 -2.99 3.13 0.35
N ALA A 106 -4.04 3.58 0.98
CA ALA A 106 -3.96 4.57 2.04
C ALA A 106 -3.83 3.89 3.41
N LYS A 107 -2.81 4.26 4.17
CA LYS A 107 -2.71 3.97 5.60
C LYS A 107 -3.43 5.05 6.39
N TYR A 108 -4.37 4.67 7.25
CA TYR A 108 -5.07 5.62 8.12
C TYR A 108 -4.10 6.30 9.08
N ARG A 109 -4.20 7.64 9.22
CA ARG A 109 -3.32 8.43 10.10
C ARG A 109 -3.48 8.06 11.57
N SER A 110 -4.68 7.66 11.97
CA SER A 110 -5.00 7.24 13.34
C SER A 110 -4.62 5.78 13.64
N SER A 111 -4.13 5.03 12.65
CA SER A 111 -3.72 3.64 12.83
C SER A 111 -2.27 3.53 13.30
N SER A 112 -1.93 2.39 13.91
CA SER A 112 -0.57 2.09 14.39
C SER A 112 0.47 2.09 13.27
N ASP A 113 1.73 2.29 13.62
CA ASP A 113 2.83 2.17 12.66
C ASP A 113 3.12 0.71 12.32
N PHE A 114 3.80 0.50 11.18
CA PHE A 114 4.09 -0.83 10.68
C PHE A 114 4.94 -1.64 11.66
N GLY A 115 4.39 -2.78 12.09
CA GLY A 115 5.05 -3.69 13.03
C GLY A 115 5.01 -3.29 14.50
N GLU A 116 4.34 -2.19 14.84
CA GLU A 116 4.09 -1.79 16.23
C GLU A 116 2.82 -2.46 16.79
N LEU A 117 2.67 -2.40 18.12
CA LEU A 117 1.44 -2.87 18.76
C LEU A 117 0.25 -2.02 18.32
N GLY A 118 -0.88 -2.67 18.13
CA GLY A 118 -2.11 -2.07 17.64
C GLY A 118 -2.47 -2.54 16.24
N ASN A 119 -3.27 -1.76 15.53
CA ASN A 119 -3.84 -2.15 14.24
C ASN A 119 -3.41 -1.19 13.13
N VAL A 120 -2.75 -1.70 12.11
CA VAL A 120 -2.46 -0.99 10.86
C VAL A 120 -3.69 -1.05 9.97
N ILE A 121 -4.30 0.08 9.66
CA ILE A 121 -5.52 0.13 8.85
C ILE A 121 -5.16 0.62 7.45
N LEU A 122 -5.44 -0.20 6.44
CA LEU A 122 -5.18 0.05 5.03
C LEU A 122 -6.48 0.04 4.23
N ALA A 123 -6.67 1.03 3.38
CA ALA A 123 -7.81 1.14 2.49
C ALA A 123 -7.39 1.34 1.04
N ALA A 124 -8.13 0.78 0.09
CA ALA A 124 -7.95 1.05 -1.33
C ALA A 124 -9.26 0.84 -2.09
N HIS A 125 -9.33 1.43 -3.29
CA HIS A 125 -10.48 1.28 -4.16
C HIS A 125 -10.65 -0.14 -4.71
N ASN A 126 -11.91 -0.56 -4.83
CA ASN A 126 -12.30 -1.81 -5.48
C ASN A 126 -12.52 -1.65 -7.01
N ASN A 127 -13.25 -0.61 -7.41
CA ASN A 127 -13.73 -0.45 -8.79
C ASN A 127 -13.46 0.94 -9.39
N MET A 128 -12.62 1.73 -8.76
CA MET A 128 -12.25 3.07 -9.20
C MET A 128 -10.73 3.18 -9.27
N ARG A 129 -10.23 4.13 -10.04
CA ARG A 129 -8.84 4.56 -10.19
C ARG A 129 -7.80 3.70 -9.47
N GLY A 130 -7.20 2.78 -10.20
CA GLY A 130 -6.24 1.83 -9.66
C GLY A 130 -6.83 0.50 -9.22
N SER A 131 -8.08 0.47 -8.73
CA SER A 131 -8.81 -0.77 -8.36
C SER A 131 -7.96 -1.81 -7.63
N ILE A 132 -7.06 -1.37 -6.74
CA ILE A 132 -6.03 -2.21 -6.10
C ILE A 132 -6.71 -3.37 -5.35
N PHE A 133 -7.80 -3.09 -4.65
CA PHE A 133 -8.54 -4.09 -3.89
C PHE A 133 -9.70 -4.73 -4.67
N ARG A 134 -9.69 -4.68 -6.02
CA ARG A 134 -10.69 -5.32 -6.88
C ARG A 134 -10.88 -6.81 -6.53
N ASN A 135 -9.78 -7.51 -6.30
CA ASN A 135 -9.77 -8.94 -6.00
C ASN A 135 -9.72 -9.27 -4.50
N LEU A 136 -9.81 -8.27 -3.61
CA LEU A 136 -9.72 -8.50 -2.16
C LEU A 136 -10.79 -9.48 -1.65
N HIS A 137 -11.96 -9.52 -2.31
CA HIS A 137 -13.03 -10.44 -1.99
C HIS A 137 -12.66 -11.93 -2.20
N LYS A 138 -11.61 -12.23 -2.95
CA LYS A 138 -11.10 -13.59 -3.18
C LYS A 138 -10.15 -14.06 -2.08
N LEU A 139 -9.66 -13.13 -1.24
CA LEU A 139 -8.73 -13.45 -0.16
C LEU A 139 -9.47 -14.26 0.91
N LYS A 140 -8.86 -15.36 1.33
CA LYS A 140 -9.43 -16.29 2.31
C LYS A 140 -8.78 -16.11 3.67
N ILE A 141 -9.46 -16.54 4.72
CA ILE A 141 -8.83 -16.71 6.04
C ILE A 141 -7.64 -17.65 5.89
N GLY A 142 -6.51 -17.31 6.52
CA GLY A 142 -5.24 -18.00 6.38
C GLY A 142 -4.33 -17.49 5.27
N SER A 143 -4.81 -16.61 4.37
CA SER A 143 -3.98 -15.98 3.36
C SER A 143 -2.97 -15.02 3.98
N THR A 144 -1.82 -14.86 3.31
CA THR A 144 -0.75 -13.97 3.74
C THR A 144 -0.82 -12.62 3.03
N VAL A 145 -0.53 -11.58 3.79
CA VAL A 145 -0.38 -10.19 3.36
C VAL A 145 0.97 -9.70 3.83
N LYS A 146 1.76 -9.10 2.95
CA LYS A 146 3.08 -8.56 3.26
C LYS A 146 3.10 -7.04 3.16
N ILE A 147 3.81 -6.41 4.08
CA ILE A 147 4.16 -5.00 4.01
C ILE A 147 5.68 -4.89 4.01
N ILE A 148 6.22 -4.15 3.05
CA ILE A 148 7.65 -3.83 2.97
C ILE A 148 7.79 -2.33 3.27
N SER A 149 8.50 -1.99 4.35
CA SER A 149 8.73 -0.61 4.78
C SER A 149 10.04 -0.51 5.55
N ASP A 150 10.85 0.51 5.28
CA ASP A 150 12.09 0.81 6.01
C ASP A 150 13.03 -0.40 6.19
N ASN A 151 13.26 -1.16 5.11
CA ASN A 151 14.05 -2.41 5.09
C ASN A 151 13.49 -3.52 6.00
N LYS A 152 12.22 -3.44 6.37
CA LYS A 152 11.48 -4.46 7.12
C LYS A 152 10.47 -5.12 6.22
N GLU A 153 10.35 -6.43 6.30
CA GLU A 153 9.26 -7.21 5.72
C GLU A 153 8.39 -7.74 6.85
N LEU A 154 7.13 -7.38 6.82
CA LEU A 154 6.12 -7.70 7.81
C LEU A 154 5.09 -8.61 7.16
N GLU A 155 4.91 -9.81 7.67
CA GLU A 155 3.99 -10.80 7.14
C GLU A 155 2.82 -10.98 8.10
N TYR A 156 1.60 -10.71 7.63
CA TYR A 156 0.36 -10.86 8.37
C TYR A 156 -0.46 -12.00 7.79
N LYS A 157 -1.09 -12.78 8.66
CA LYS A 157 -2.03 -13.84 8.29
C LYS A 157 -3.45 -13.39 8.53
N ILE A 158 -4.31 -13.46 7.51
CA ILE A 158 -5.72 -13.10 7.63
C ILE A 158 -6.43 -14.09 8.56
N THR A 159 -7.07 -13.54 9.59
CA THR A 159 -7.78 -14.28 10.65
C THR A 159 -9.29 -14.16 10.55
N ASN A 160 -9.80 -13.01 10.10
CA ASN A 160 -11.23 -12.73 10.05
C ASN A 160 -11.62 -12.01 8.76
N ARG A 161 -12.89 -12.19 8.39
CA ARG A 161 -13.51 -11.54 7.23
C ARG A 161 -14.93 -11.14 7.56
N TYR A 162 -15.27 -9.87 7.29
CA TYR A 162 -16.59 -9.31 7.57
C TYR A 162 -17.11 -8.51 6.38
N ILE A 163 -18.43 -8.45 6.24
CA ILE A 163 -19.14 -7.53 5.37
C ILE A 163 -20.04 -6.71 6.27
N VAL A 164 -19.87 -5.40 6.24
CA VAL A 164 -20.55 -4.46 7.14
C VAL A 164 -21.13 -3.29 6.35
N GLU A 165 -22.05 -2.55 7.00
CA GLU A 165 -22.55 -1.28 6.47
C GLU A 165 -21.43 -0.21 6.41
N PRO A 166 -21.55 0.82 5.58
CA PRO A 166 -20.49 1.81 5.34
C PRO A 166 -19.98 2.52 6.60
N ASN A 167 -20.85 2.73 7.58
CA ASN A 167 -20.54 3.46 8.82
C ASN A 167 -20.29 2.53 10.02
N ASP A 168 -20.32 1.22 9.82
CA ASP A 168 -20.05 0.26 10.88
C ASP A 168 -18.55 0.06 11.05
N THR A 169 -18.00 0.58 12.14
CA THR A 169 -16.60 0.44 12.54
C THR A 169 -16.36 -0.66 13.56
N SER A 170 -17.39 -1.43 13.95
CA SER A 170 -17.31 -2.44 15.01
C SER A 170 -16.32 -3.58 14.73
N LYS A 171 -15.90 -3.74 13.47
CA LYS A 171 -14.94 -4.76 13.03
C LYS A 171 -13.53 -4.19 12.77
N ILE A 172 -13.32 -2.91 13.04
CA ILE A 172 -12.01 -2.27 13.04
C ILE A 172 -11.50 -2.34 14.47
N ASN A 173 -10.76 -3.38 14.79
CA ASN A 173 -10.26 -3.57 16.15
C ASN A 173 -9.06 -2.67 16.40
N PHE A 174 -9.05 -1.99 17.53
CA PHE A 174 -7.86 -1.34 18.08
C PHE A 174 -7.37 -2.21 19.25
N SER A 175 -6.48 -3.14 18.98
CA SER A 175 -5.82 -3.94 20.00
C SER A 175 -4.61 -3.18 20.53
N ASN A 176 -4.41 -3.19 21.85
CA ASN A 176 -3.23 -2.60 22.49
C ASN A 176 -2.14 -3.63 22.79
N ASP A 177 -2.41 -4.91 22.59
CA ASP A 177 -1.56 -6.04 22.96
C ASP A 177 -1.14 -6.93 21.78
N LYS A 178 -1.68 -6.67 20.59
CA LYS A 178 -1.38 -7.42 19.36
C LYS A 178 -0.87 -6.50 18.27
N LYS A 179 -0.21 -7.09 17.29
CA LYS A 179 0.20 -6.42 16.04
C LYS A 179 -0.75 -6.89 14.94
N GLU A 180 -1.69 -6.05 14.59
CA GLU A 180 -2.80 -6.39 13.69
C GLU A 180 -2.75 -5.58 12.39
N ILE A 181 -3.43 -6.09 11.38
CA ILE A 181 -3.71 -5.39 10.13
C ILE A 181 -5.20 -5.47 9.82
N THR A 182 -5.76 -4.39 9.30
CA THR A 182 -7.11 -4.33 8.75
C THR A 182 -7.07 -3.81 7.33
N LEU A 183 -7.59 -4.60 6.37
CA LEU A 183 -7.77 -4.20 4.98
C LEU A 183 -9.23 -3.85 4.74
N ILE A 184 -9.48 -2.67 4.16
CA ILE A 184 -10.84 -2.15 3.94
C ILE A 184 -11.04 -1.80 2.48
N THR A 185 -12.16 -2.24 1.91
CA THR A 185 -12.58 -1.79 0.58
C THR A 185 -14.10 -1.72 0.47
N CYS A 186 -14.58 -0.93 -0.52
CA CYS A 186 -15.99 -0.88 -0.86
C CYS A 186 -16.39 -2.13 -1.64
N ILE A 187 -17.60 -2.64 -1.39
CA ILE A 187 -18.25 -3.69 -2.18
C ILE A 187 -19.72 -3.33 -2.44
N ASN A 188 -20.37 -4.09 -3.29
CA ASN A 188 -21.79 -3.91 -3.62
C ASN A 188 -22.14 -2.45 -3.99
N HIS A 189 -21.43 -1.90 -5.00
CA HIS A 189 -21.59 -0.50 -5.46
C HIS A 189 -21.45 0.53 -4.30
N ALA A 190 -20.47 0.31 -3.43
CA ALA A 190 -20.16 1.12 -2.25
C ALA A 190 -21.24 1.12 -1.13
N LYS A 191 -22.25 0.26 -1.23
CA LYS A 191 -23.28 0.10 -0.19
C LYS A 191 -22.77 -0.65 1.03
N GLN A 192 -21.69 -1.39 0.90
CA GLN A 192 -21.09 -2.17 1.98
C GLN A 192 -19.56 -2.03 1.98
N ARG A 193 -18.93 -2.46 3.09
CA ARG A 193 -17.50 -2.57 3.24
C ARG A 193 -17.11 -4.03 3.46
N LEU A 194 -16.10 -4.47 2.74
CA LEU A 194 -15.37 -5.69 3.05
C LEU A 194 -14.23 -5.33 3.99
N ILE A 195 -14.18 -5.98 5.14
CA ILE A 195 -13.12 -5.83 6.15
C ILE A 195 -12.46 -7.19 6.33
N LEU A 196 -11.12 -7.20 6.21
CA LEU A 196 -10.29 -8.35 6.49
C LEU A 196 -9.33 -7.98 7.61
N ASN A 197 -9.35 -8.75 8.70
CA ASN A 197 -8.41 -8.58 9.80
C ASN A 197 -7.34 -9.67 9.75
N GLY A 198 -6.13 -9.34 10.15
CA GLY A 198 -5.02 -10.28 10.23
C GLY A 198 -4.10 -9.96 11.39
N GLU A 199 -3.27 -10.95 11.79
CA GLU A 199 -2.27 -10.82 12.84
C GLU A 199 -0.87 -11.01 12.26
N LEU A 200 0.11 -10.27 12.77
CA LEU A 200 1.52 -10.39 12.39
C LEU A 200 2.03 -11.77 12.79
N ILE A 201 2.57 -12.50 11.81
CA ILE A 201 3.14 -13.83 12.01
C ILE A 201 4.64 -13.87 11.83
N ASN A 202 5.21 -12.92 11.07
CA ASN A 202 6.63 -12.87 10.79
C ASN A 202 7.12 -11.45 10.61
N PHE A 203 8.37 -11.20 11.03
CA PHE A 203 9.08 -9.94 10.90
C PHE A 203 10.51 -10.23 10.49
N ASN A 204 10.90 -9.78 9.30
CA ASN A 204 12.24 -9.95 8.76
C ASN A 204 12.87 -8.59 8.47
N LEU A 205 14.17 -8.46 8.72
CA LEU A 205 14.96 -7.37 8.16
C LEU A 205 15.38 -7.77 6.75
N VAL A 206 15.03 -6.96 5.77
CA VAL A 206 15.46 -7.17 4.38
C VAL A 206 16.90 -6.68 4.23
N LEU A 207 17.85 -7.47 4.71
CA LEU A 207 19.27 -7.27 4.42
C LEU A 207 19.52 -7.84 3.02
N LYS A 208 19.44 -7.02 1.98
CA LYS A 208 19.92 -7.44 0.65
C LYS A 208 21.43 -7.34 0.67
N ILE A 209 22.10 -8.47 0.94
CA ILE A 209 23.53 -8.66 0.71
C ILE A 209 23.73 -8.61 -0.82
N LYS A 210 24.61 -7.74 -1.26
CA LYS A 210 25.07 -7.63 -2.66
C LYS A 210 26.00 -8.79 -2.99
#